data_193dc25ea5543ea7e833fd70b60cbe47
#
_entry.id   193dc25ea5543ea7e833fd70b60cbe47
#
_cell.length_a   1.000
_cell.length_b   1.000
_cell.length_c   1.000
_cell.angle_alpha   90.00
_cell.angle_beta   90.00
_cell.angle_gamma   90.00
#
_symmetry.space_group_name_H-M   'P 1'
#
loop_
_entity.id
_entity.type
_entity.pdbx_description
1 polymer ?
#
loop_
_entity_poly.entity_id
_entity_poly.type
_entity_poly.pdbx_seq_one_letter_code
_entity_poly.pdbx_strand_id
1 'polypeptide(L)'
;GSEMCIRDSFNIVPQPLQVDITNDAPFILNGKTSIVVASKSNDMKRNATLLASYIEQTTGVRPVIGKQAKNAATIVLTIDKSIDNAEGYKLDIDAKSVRIAGATAAGVFYGIQTLRKSLPVVSGKAAQVTIPCAHIVDAPRFSYRGTHLDVSRHFVSTDEIRQFIDILALHNINRFHWHLTDDQGWRIEIKKYPLLTKIGSKRTQTVIGHNTGKYDGKPYGGFYT
;
A
#
# COMPACT_ATOMS: atom_id res chain seq x y z
N GLY A 1 5.63 -8.28 30.57
CA GLY A 1 4.57 -7.94 29.59
C GLY A 1 4.99 -6.96 28.51
N SER A 2 6.09 -6.18 28.66
CA SER A 2 6.49 -5.14 27.69
C SER A 2 7.40 -5.62 26.56
N GLU A 3 8.25 -6.60 26.79
CA GLU A 3 9.18 -7.09 25.75
C GLU A 3 8.49 -7.86 24.61
N MET A 4 7.41 -8.55 24.89
CA MET A 4 6.67 -9.29 23.86
C MET A 4 5.96 -8.37 22.86
N CYS A 5 5.42 -7.23 23.33
CA CYS A 5 4.77 -6.25 22.44
C CYS A 5 5.74 -5.51 21.50
N ILE A 6 7.00 -5.31 21.90
CA ILE A 6 8.00 -4.60 21.07
C ILE A 6 8.46 -5.47 19.90
N ARG A 7 8.68 -6.78 20.11
CA ARG A 7 9.04 -7.72 19.04
C ARG A 7 7.92 -7.93 18.01
N ASP A 8 6.66 -7.86 18.44
CA ASP A 8 5.51 -8.07 17.56
C ASP A 8 5.27 -6.91 16.60
N SER A 9 5.71 -5.68 16.92
CA SER A 9 5.50 -4.49 16.10
C SER A 9 6.19 -4.55 14.72
N PHE A 10 7.26 -5.34 14.57
CA PHE A 10 7.98 -5.49 13.30
C PHE A 10 7.92 -6.92 12.73
N ASN A 11 6.97 -7.72 13.19
CA ASN A 11 6.68 -9.03 12.63
C ASN A 11 5.80 -8.88 11.38
N ILE A 12 6.37 -8.28 10.34
CA ILE A 12 5.68 -7.86 9.12
C ILE A 12 5.97 -8.78 7.93
N VAL A 13 5.02 -8.85 6.99
CA VAL A 13 5.13 -9.63 5.75
C VAL A 13 5.00 -8.69 4.54
N PRO A 14 5.92 -8.73 3.57
CA PRO A 14 7.20 -9.46 3.57
C PRO A 14 8.14 -9.00 4.68
N GLN A 15 8.95 -9.92 5.19
CA GLN A 15 9.94 -9.58 6.21
C GLN A 15 11.09 -8.78 5.57
N PRO A 16 11.49 -7.62 6.11
CA PRO A 16 12.65 -6.88 5.65
C PRO A 16 13.95 -7.67 5.81
N LEU A 17 14.96 -7.32 5.00
CA LEU A 17 16.27 -7.96 5.04
C LEU A 17 16.98 -7.79 6.40
N GLN A 18 16.81 -6.63 7.02
CA GLN A 18 17.39 -6.32 8.33
C GLN A 18 16.39 -5.54 9.17
N VAL A 19 16.21 -5.95 10.43
CA VAL A 19 15.39 -5.29 11.43
C VAL A 19 16.12 -5.30 12.76
N ASP A 20 16.63 -4.14 13.17
CA ASP A 20 17.30 -3.94 14.45
C ASP A 20 16.40 -3.08 15.35
N ILE A 21 15.84 -3.68 16.39
CA ILE A 21 14.97 -2.99 17.36
C ILE A 21 15.84 -2.57 18.54
N THR A 22 15.67 -1.32 18.99
CA THR A 22 16.36 -0.80 20.18
C THR A 22 15.38 -0.63 21.34
N ASN A 23 15.91 -0.59 22.56
CA ASN A 23 15.12 -0.38 23.78
C ASN A 23 15.04 1.12 24.17
N ASP A 24 15.29 2.01 23.21
CA ASP A 24 15.19 3.45 23.43
C ASP A 24 13.72 3.90 23.59
N ALA A 25 13.52 5.12 24.09
CA ALA A 25 12.20 5.72 24.21
C ALA A 25 11.49 5.73 22.84
N PRO A 26 10.24 5.24 22.74
CA PRO A 26 9.56 5.09 21.46
C PRO A 26 9.22 6.44 20.82
N PHE A 27 9.05 6.46 19.50
CA PHE A 27 8.50 7.61 18.79
C PHE A 27 7.02 7.79 19.15
N ILE A 28 6.65 9.02 19.51
CA ILE A 28 5.26 9.39 19.81
C ILE A 28 4.64 10.08 18.61
N LEU A 29 3.74 9.38 17.93
CA LEU A 29 2.96 9.90 16.83
C LEU A 29 1.64 10.51 17.36
N ASN A 30 1.38 11.77 17.04
CA ASN A 30 0.15 12.47 17.40
C ASN A 30 -0.24 13.51 16.33
N GLY A 31 -1.34 14.23 16.52
CA GLY A 31 -1.84 15.21 15.56
C GLY A 31 -0.92 16.42 15.32
N LYS A 32 0.15 16.61 16.12
CA LYS A 32 1.19 17.64 15.89
C LYS A 32 2.39 17.09 15.09
N THR A 33 2.46 15.78 14.87
CA THR A 33 3.52 15.16 14.07
C THR A 33 3.47 15.69 12.65
N SER A 34 4.62 16.10 12.11
CA SER A 34 4.73 16.64 10.77
C SER A 34 5.37 15.61 9.81
N ILE A 35 4.82 15.48 8.62
CA ILE A 35 5.46 14.74 7.50
C ILE A 35 6.16 15.78 6.64
N VAL A 36 7.49 15.71 6.56
CA VAL A 36 8.35 16.59 5.79
C VAL A 36 8.93 15.86 4.59
N VAL A 37 8.82 16.47 3.42
CA VAL A 37 9.36 15.92 2.17
C VAL A 37 10.59 16.72 1.77
N ALA A 38 11.76 16.07 1.77
CA ALA A 38 13.02 16.66 1.33
C ALA A 38 13.19 16.56 -0.21
N SER A 39 12.14 16.88 -0.96
CA SER A 39 12.14 16.84 -2.45
C SER A 39 10.98 17.65 -3.01
N LYS A 40 11.18 18.20 -4.20
CA LYS A 40 10.11 18.88 -4.97
C LYS A 40 9.34 17.93 -5.89
N SER A 41 9.72 16.65 -5.98
CA SER A 41 9.09 15.65 -6.83
C SER A 41 7.60 15.45 -6.48
N ASN A 42 6.75 15.34 -7.51
CA ASN A 42 5.33 15.05 -7.33
C ASN A 42 5.09 13.65 -6.74
N ASP A 43 5.93 12.67 -7.08
CA ASP A 43 5.84 11.32 -6.53
C ASP A 43 6.15 11.32 -5.03
N MET A 44 7.13 12.10 -4.59
CA MET A 44 7.44 12.25 -3.17
C MET A 44 6.32 12.97 -2.40
N LYS A 45 5.68 13.98 -3.00
CA LYS A 45 4.49 14.63 -2.41
C LYS A 45 3.31 13.66 -2.30
N ARG A 46 3.11 12.82 -3.34
CA ARG A 46 2.09 11.75 -3.31
C ARG A 46 2.38 10.74 -2.19
N ASN A 47 3.63 10.34 -2.03
CA ASN A 47 4.06 9.46 -0.93
C ASN A 47 3.70 10.05 0.44
N ALA A 48 3.91 11.35 0.66
CA ALA A 48 3.53 12.01 1.91
C ALA A 48 2.01 11.99 2.15
N THR A 49 1.22 12.23 1.10
CA THR A 49 -0.25 12.16 1.16
C THR A 49 -0.74 10.76 1.50
N LEU A 50 -0.16 9.73 0.86
CA LEU A 50 -0.48 8.32 1.12
C LEU A 50 -0.11 7.95 2.55
N LEU A 51 1.07 8.34 3.02
CA LEU A 51 1.50 8.07 4.39
C LEU A 51 0.56 8.68 5.43
N ALA A 52 0.17 9.95 5.25
CA ALA A 52 -0.78 10.61 6.14
C ALA A 52 -2.13 9.87 6.19
N SER A 53 -2.62 9.43 5.02
CA SER A 53 -3.86 8.67 4.90
C SER A 53 -3.76 7.30 5.58
N TYR A 54 -2.67 6.56 5.38
CA TYR A 54 -2.46 5.25 6.02
C TYR A 54 -2.36 5.36 7.54
N ILE A 55 -1.67 6.37 8.06
CA ILE A 55 -1.60 6.63 9.50
C ILE A 55 -3.00 6.90 10.04
N GLU A 56 -3.77 7.79 9.40
CA GLU A 56 -5.12 8.13 9.83
C GLU A 56 -6.06 6.92 9.81
N GLN A 57 -6.02 6.10 8.75
CA GLN A 57 -6.83 4.90 8.65
C GLN A 57 -6.53 3.86 9.74
N THR A 58 -5.24 3.71 10.10
CA THR A 58 -4.79 2.67 11.04
C THR A 58 -4.93 3.11 12.50
N THR A 59 -4.67 4.38 12.80
CA THR A 59 -4.54 4.88 14.18
C THR A 59 -5.57 5.94 14.56
N GLY A 60 -6.28 6.51 13.59
CA GLY A 60 -7.15 7.67 13.78
C GLY A 60 -6.39 8.99 13.96
N VAL A 61 -5.05 8.98 13.97
CA VAL A 61 -4.20 10.19 14.06
C VAL A 61 -3.92 10.70 12.65
N ARG A 62 -4.17 11.98 12.37
CA ARG A 62 -3.82 12.63 11.10
C ARG A 62 -2.62 13.55 11.29
N PRO A 63 -1.42 13.19 10.81
CA PRO A 63 -0.25 14.07 10.84
C PRO A 63 -0.39 15.21 9.83
N VAL A 64 0.36 16.30 10.07
CA VAL A 64 0.38 17.46 9.20
C VAL A 64 1.45 17.31 8.12
N ILE A 65 1.08 17.51 6.84
CA ILE A 65 2.06 17.53 5.74
C ILE A 65 2.59 18.96 5.59
N GLY A 66 3.92 19.14 5.67
CA GLY A 66 4.53 20.44 5.50
C GLY A 66 5.79 20.66 6.34
N LYS A 67 6.04 21.91 6.72
CA LYS A 67 7.21 22.26 7.53
C LYS A 67 7.05 21.73 8.95
N GLN A 68 8.16 21.30 9.54
CA GLN A 68 8.21 20.90 10.95
C GLN A 68 7.76 22.05 11.86
N ALA A 69 6.81 21.76 12.73
CA ALA A 69 6.49 22.66 13.82
C ALA A 69 7.61 22.62 14.87
N LYS A 70 7.84 23.75 15.56
CA LYS A 70 8.89 23.85 16.60
C LYS A 70 8.66 22.77 17.68
N ASN A 71 9.68 21.95 17.91
CA ASN A 71 9.67 20.83 18.88
C ASN A 71 8.64 19.72 18.61
N ALA A 72 8.11 19.61 17.39
CA ALA A 72 7.22 18.51 17.02
C ALA A 72 8.02 17.30 16.53
N ALA A 73 7.50 16.12 16.82
CA ALA A 73 7.96 14.87 16.25
C ALA A 73 7.78 14.90 14.70
N THR A 74 8.74 14.39 13.96
CA THR A 74 8.78 14.57 12.50
C THR A 74 8.99 13.24 11.80
N ILE A 75 8.24 13.03 10.71
CA ILE A 75 8.49 11.95 9.74
C ILE A 75 9.10 12.60 8.50
N VAL A 76 10.32 12.19 8.12
CA VAL A 76 11.07 12.75 6.99
C VAL A 76 11.12 11.75 5.85
N LEU A 77 10.65 12.15 4.67
CA LEU A 77 10.76 11.40 3.43
C LEU A 77 11.89 11.98 2.58
N THR A 78 12.89 11.19 2.24
CA THR A 78 14.08 11.66 1.49
C THR A 78 14.55 10.63 0.46
N ILE A 79 15.36 11.07 -0.48
CA ILE A 79 16.07 10.23 -1.45
C ILE A 79 17.51 10.07 -0.99
N ASP A 80 17.98 8.82 -0.98
CA ASP A 80 19.37 8.45 -0.70
C ASP A 80 19.97 7.69 -1.90
N LYS A 81 20.77 8.38 -2.68
CA LYS A 81 21.41 7.84 -3.88
C LYS A 81 22.51 6.81 -3.60
N SER A 82 22.90 6.63 -2.35
CA SER A 82 23.87 5.60 -1.95
C SER A 82 23.25 4.20 -1.85
N ILE A 83 21.92 4.07 -1.96
CA ILE A 83 21.22 2.80 -1.97
C ILE A 83 21.23 2.25 -3.40
N ASP A 84 21.86 1.10 -3.62
CA ASP A 84 22.07 0.52 -4.95
C ASP A 84 20.78 0.06 -5.64
N ASN A 85 19.88 -0.58 -4.88
CA ASN A 85 18.63 -1.08 -5.44
C ASN A 85 17.61 0.06 -5.57
N ALA A 86 17.08 0.30 -6.77
CA ALA A 86 16.13 1.39 -7.06
C ALA A 86 14.86 1.36 -6.19
N GLU A 87 14.45 0.19 -5.70
CA GLU A 87 13.31 0.01 -4.80
C GLU A 87 13.75 -0.21 -3.34
N GLY A 88 15.05 -0.10 -3.05
CA GLY A 88 15.61 -0.23 -1.71
C GLY A 88 15.33 0.99 -0.84
N TYR A 89 15.31 0.78 0.48
CA TYR A 89 15.08 1.83 1.47
C TYR A 89 15.76 1.52 2.81
N LYS A 90 15.91 2.60 3.59
CA LYS A 90 16.25 2.58 5.02
C LYS A 90 15.13 3.27 5.77
N LEU A 91 14.71 2.69 6.90
CA LEU A 91 13.72 3.24 7.80
C LEU A 91 14.33 3.32 9.20
N ASP A 92 14.59 4.52 9.66
CA ASP A 92 15.15 4.81 10.97
C ASP A 92 14.06 5.44 11.85
N ILE A 93 13.83 4.85 13.01
CA ILE A 93 12.85 5.33 13.99
C ILE A 93 13.56 5.58 15.30
N ASP A 94 13.59 6.83 15.74
CA ASP A 94 14.05 7.25 17.07
C ASP A 94 12.95 8.03 17.81
N ALA A 95 13.19 8.41 19.06
CA ALA A 95 12.19 9.11 19.90
C ALA A 95 11.73 10.47 19.33
N LYS A 96 12.49 11.09 18.42
CA LYS A 96 12.22 12.43 17.89
C LYS A 96 11.78 12.42 16.43
N SER A 97 12.24 11.41 15.68
CA SER A 97 12.04 11.37 14.23
C SER A 97 11.82 9.96 13.70
N VAL A 98 11.08 9.88 12.60
CA VAL A 98 11.04 8.75 11.69
C VAL A 98 11.64 9.21 10.36
N ARG A 99 12.66 8.55 9.87
CA ARG A 99 13.27 8.86 8.57
C ARG A 99 13.09 7.68 7.61
N ILE A 100 12.48 7.96 6.46
CA ILE A 100 12.37 7.00 5.35
C ILE A 100 13.22 7.52 4.19
N ALA A 101 14.32 6.85 3.92
CA ALA A 101 15.24 7.17 2.84
C ALA A 101 15.20 6.06 1.78
N GLY A 102 14.74 6.37 0.58
CA GLY A 102 14.70 5.42 -0.53
C GLY A 102 15.67 5.80 -1.65
N ALA A 103 16.17 4.82 -2.41
CA ALA A 103 16.98 5.10 -3.60
C ALA A 103 16.21 5.96 -4.63
N THR A 104 14.89 5.73 -4.70
CA THR A 104 13.92 6.45 -5.53
C THR A 104 12.63 6.68 -4.74
N ALA A 105 11.67 7.38 -5.34
CA ALA A 105 10.34 7.51 -4.76
C ALA A 105 9.63 6.15 -4.54
N ALA A 106 9.93 5.15 -5.36
CA ALA A 106 9.43 3.78 -5.17
C ALA A 106 10.02 3.14 -3.91
N GLY A 107 11.33 3.29 -3.65
CA GLY A 107 11.95 2.83 -2.41
C GLY A 107 11.33 3.50 -1.17
N VAL A 108 11.11 4.81 -1.22
CA VAL A 108 10.39 5.53 -0.14
C VAL A 108 8.98 4.96 0.05
N PHE A 109 8.25 4.65 -1.02
CA PHE A 109 6.93 4.05 -0.96
C PHE A 109 6.95 2.69 -0.23
N TYR A 110 7.93 1.83 -0.49
CA TYR A 110 8.06 0.54 0.22
C TYR A 110 8.45 0.72 1.68
N GLY A 111 9.29 1.70 2.01
CA GLY A 111 9.54 2.09 3.40
C GLY A 111 8.27 2.57 4.12
N ILE A 112 7.40 3.29 3.43
CA ILE A 112 6.08 3.69 3.93
C ILE A 112 5.20 2.46 4.21
N GLN A 113 5.18 1.45 3.33
CA GLN A 113 4.41 0.23 3.57
C GLN A 113 4.93 -0.55 4.78
N THR A 114 6.24 -0.54 5.01
CA THR A 114 6.85 -1.15 6.20
C THR A 114 6.44 -0.40 7.46
N LEU A 115 6.52 0.93 7.49
CA LEU A 115 6.03 1.73 8.60
C LEU A 115 4.53 1.51 8.85
N ARG A 116 3.70 1.48 7.80
CA ARG A 116 2.26 1.22 7.88
C ARG A 116 1.96 -0.11 8.60
N LYS A 117 2.71 -1.17 8.26
CA LYS A 117 2.53 -2.50 8.87
C LYS A 117 3.00 -2.58 10.33
N SER A 118 3.87 -1.67 10.76
CA SER A 118 4.34 -1.58 12.14
C SER A 118 3.48 -0.68 13.05
N LEU A 119 2.51 0.04 12.47
CA LEU A 119 1.61 0.88 13.27
C LEU A 119 0.65 0.03 14.11
N PRO A 120 0.37 0.41 15.36
CA PRO A 120 -0.65 -0.26 16.15
C PRO A 120 -2.03 0.02 15.55
N VAL A 121 -2.84 -1.04 15.40
CA VAL A 121 -4.24 -0.92 14.99
C VAL A 121 -5.06 -0.47 16.19
N VAL A 122 -5.75 0.65 16.07
CA VAL A 122 -6.54 1.24 17.15
C VAL A 122 -8.01 1.27 16.75
N SER A 123 -8.88 0.77 17.62
CA SER A 123 -10.33 0.92 17.47
C SER A 123 -10.74 2.36 17.79
N GLY A 124 -11.21 3.12 16.79
CA GLY A 124 -11.61 4.52 16.94
C GLY A 124 -10.46 5.50 16.71
N LYS A 125 -10.54 6.68 17.36
CA LYS A 125 -9.53 7.73 17.23
C LYS A 125 -8.61 7.73 18.46
N ALA A 126 -7.33 7.46 18.24
CA ALA A 126 -6.33 7.68 19.28
C ALA A 126 -5.87 9.14 19.31
N ALA A 127 -5.59 9.68 20.50
CA ALA A 127 -4.93 10.99 20.63
C ALA A 127 -3.45 10.91 20.22
N GLN A 128 -2.82 9.78 20.50
CA GLN A 128 -1.45 9.44 20.12
C GLN A 128 -1.25 7.92 20.07
N VAL A 129 -0.24 7.49 19.35
CA VAL A 129 0.26 6.12 19.34
C VAL A 129 1.78 6.11 19.45
N THR A 130 2.34 5.00 19.94
CA THR A 130 3.79 4.82 20.07
C THR A 130 4.30 3.84 19.04
N ILE A 131 5.48 4.11 18.48
CA ILE A 131 6.17 3.24 17.54
C ILE A 131 7.55 2.94 18.13
N PRO A 132 7.93 1.66 18.32
CA PRO A 132 9.24 1.31 18.85
C PRO A 132 10.38 1.84 17.98
N CYS A 133 11.51 2.17 18.62
CA CYS A 133 12.71 2.54 17.88
C CYS A 133 13.29 1.35 17.14
N ALA A 134 13.64 1.56 15.88
CA ALA A 134 14.20 0.53 15.04
C ALA A 134 15.04 1.11 13.90
N HIS A 135 15.99 0.31 13.43
CA HIS A 135 16.70 0.51 12.17
C HIS A 135 16.37 -0.63 11.22
N ILE A 136 15.79 -0.31 10.07
CA ILE A 136 15.34 -1.29 9.08
C ILE A 136 16.00 -0.97 7.74
N VAL A 137 16.61 -1.99 7.13
CA VAL A 137 17.15 -1.92 5.77
C VAL A 137 16.47 -3.00 4.94
N ASP A 138 15.95 -2.61 3.79
CA ASP A 138 15.29 -3.55 2.91
C ASP A 138 15.47 -3.19 1.43
N ALA A 139 15.42 -4.21 0.59
CA ALA A 139 15.38 -4.13 -0.85
C ALA A 139 14.73 -5.39 -1.40
N PRO A 140 13.94 -5.29 -2.48
CA PRO A 140 13.28 -6.47 -3.03
C PRO A 140 14.32 -7.43 -3.64
N ARG A 141 14.15 -8.72 -3.37
CA ARG A 141 14.95 -9.78 -3.97
C ARG A 141 14.67 -9.95 -5.47
N PHE A 142 13.41 -9.73 -5.89
CA PHE A 142 12.98 -9.85 -7.28
C PHE A 142 12.47 -8.50 -7.78
N SER A 143 12.91 -8.09 -8.96
CA SER A 143 12.45 -6.85 -9.63
C SER A 143 11.02 -6.98 -10.17
N TYR A 144 10.56 -8.20 -10.50
CA TYR A 144 9.20 -8.49 -10.90
C TYR A 144 8.45 -9.20 -9.77
N ARG A 145 7.44 -8.56 -9.23
CA ARG A 145 6.56 -9.11 -8.17
C ARG A 145 5.12 -8.89 -8.62
N GLY A 146 4.60 -9.89 -9.35
CA GLY A 146 3.34 -9.78 -10.05
C GLY A 146 2.21 -10.56 -9.41
N THR A 147 0.99 -10.12 -9.70
CA THR A 147 -0.24 -10.85 -9.45
C THR A 147 -1.19 -10.69 -10.62
N HIS A 148 -2.16 -11.56 -10.69
CA HIS A 148 -3.16 -11.62 -11.75
C HIS A 148 -4.56 -11.60 -11.14
N LEU A 149 -5.48 -10.86 -11.76
CA LEU A 149 -6.90 -10.90 -11.44
C LEU A 149 -7.71 -11.03 -12.73
N ASP A 150 -8.46 -12.11 -12.84
CA ASP A 150 -9.39 -12.37 -13.95
C ASP A 150 -10.76 -11.74 -13.63
N VAL A 151 -11.07 -10.65 -14.32
CA VAL A 151 -12.38 -9.97 -14.24
C VAL A 151 -13.25 -10.27 -15.46
N SER A 152 -12.73 -11.06 -16.41
CA SER A 152 -13.46 -11.49 -17.58
C SER A 152 -14.52 -12.55 -17.23
N ARG A 153 -14.12 -13.59 -16.47
CA ARG A 153 -15.04 -14.64 -16.04
C ARG A 153 -16.06 -14.12 -15.03
N HIS A 154 -15.60 -13.27 -14.09
CA HIS A 154 -16.47 -12.58 -13.15
C HIS A 154 -16.08 -11.12 -13.05
N PHE A 155 -17.04 -10.22 -13.30
CA PHE A 155 -16.83 -8.79 -13.19
C PHE A 155 -16.66 -8.39 -11.71
N VAL A 156 -15.61 -7.62 -11.43
CA VAL A 156 -15.30 -7.08 -10.10
C VAL A 156 -15.51 -5.57 -10.15
N SER A 157 -16.16 -4.99 -9.15
CA SER A 157 -16.42 -3.55 -9.11
C SER A 157 -15.13 -2.73 -9.02
N THR A 158 -15.18 -1.47 -9.45
CA THR A 158 -14.03 -0.56 -9.33
C THR A 158 -13.58 -0.34 -7.89
N ASP A 159 -14.50 -0.39 -6.93
CA ASP A 159 -14.14 -0.23 -5.52
C ASP A 159 -13.39 -1.44 -4.98
N GLU A 160 -13.80 -2.64 -5.37
CA GLU A 160 -13.05 -3.88 -5.06
C GLU A 160 -11.69 -3.91 -5.74
N ILE A 161 -11.56 -3.43 -6.98
CA ILE A 161 -10.26 -3.29 -7.66
C ILE A 161 -9.35 -2.30 -6.92
N ARG A 162 -9.87 -1.18 -6.43
CA ARG A 162 -9.09 -0.23 -5.62
C ARG A 162 -8.59 -0.87 -4.33
N GLN A 163 -9.45 -1.60 -3.61
CA GLN A 163 -9.05 -2.35 -2.42
C GLN A 163 -7.99 -3.41 -2.74
N PHE A 164 -8.14 -4.11 -3.86
CA PHE A 164 -7.16 -5.09 -4.31
C PHE A 164 -5.79 -4.44 -4.57
N ILE A 165 -5.75 -3.29 -5.26
CA ILE A 165 -4.51 -2.53 -5.50
C ILE A 165 -3.87 -2.09 -4.16
N ASP A 166 -4.65 -1.65 -3.18
CA ASP A 166 -4.15 -1.31 -1.85
C ASP A 166 -3.51 -2.51 -1.13
N ILE A 167 -4.11 -3.70 -1.26
CA ILE A 167 -3.55 -4.94 -0.72
C ILE A 167 -2.25 -5.30 -1.44
N LEU A 168 -2.19 -5.15 -2.76
CA LEU A 168 -0.96 -5.38 -3.53
C LEU A 168 0.16 -4.44 -3.07
N ALA A 169 -0.15 -3.16 -2.88
CA ALA A 169 0.79 -2.18 -2.35
C ALA A 169 1.30 -2.57 -0.97
N LEU A 170 0.41 -3.00 -0.06
CA LEU A 170 0.75 -3.45 1.29
C LEU A 170 1.75 -4.61 1.28
N HIS A 171 1.65 -5.52 0.30
CA HIS A 171 2.52 -6.68 0.12
C HIS A 171 3.70 -6.43 -0.83
N ASN A 172 3.99 -5.18 -1.18
CA ASN A 172 5.11 -4.78 -2.05
C ASN A 172 5.05 -5.41 -3.46
N ILE A 173 3.86 -5.73 -3.95
CA ILE A 173 3.63 -6.18 -5.33
C ILE A 173 3.75 -4.96 -6.25
N ASN A 174 4.51 -5.08 -7.35
CA ASN A 174 4.77 -3.96 -8.27
C ASN A 174 4.27 -4.18 -9.69
N ARG A 175 3.63 -5.31 -9.96
CA ARG A 175 3.00 -5.61 -11.26
C ARG A 175 1.61 -6.18 -11.04
N PHE A 176 0.62 -5.58 -11.69
CA PHE A 176 -0.75 -6.05 -11.67
C PHE A 176 -1.20 -6.43 -13.09
N HIS A 177 -1.42 -7.72 -13.33
CA HIS A 177 -2.03 -8.20 -14.54
C HIS A 177 -3.54 -8.20 -14.38
N TRP A 178 -4.17 -7.16 -14.87
CA TRP A 178 -5.63 -7.03 -14.90
C TRP A 178 -6.16 -7.69 -16.17
N HIS A 179 -6.70 -8.91 -16.07
CA HIS A 179 -7.20 -9.70 -17.18
C HIS A 179 -8.62 -9.25 -17.54
N LEU A 180 -8.71 -8.37 -18.53
CA LEU A 180 -9.92 -7.60 -18.84
C LEU A 180 -10.81 -8.26 -19.89
N THR A 181 -10.27 -9.17 -20.70
CA THR A 181 -10.96 -9.66 -21.90
C THR A 181 -10.72 -11.13 -22.12
N ASP A 182 -11.81 -11.88 -22.29
CA ASP A 182 -11.82 -13.28 -22.67
C ASP A 182 -13.18 -13.62 -23.29
N ASP A 183 -13.43 -14.88 -23.67
CA ASP A 183 -14.67 -15.32 -24.29
C ASP A 183 -15.92 -15.15 -23.39
N GLN A 184 -15.77 -15.20 -22.05
CA GLN A 184 -16.88 -15.03 -21.13
C GLN A 184 -17.24 -13.58 -20.84
N GLY A 185 -16.39 -12.61 -21.20
CA GLY A 185 -16.69 -11.20 -21.03
C GLY A 185 -15.61 -10.23 -21.47
N TRP A 186 -16.03 -9.19 -22.13
CA TRP A 186 -15.19 -8.05 -22.51
C TRP A 186 -15.41 -6.90 -21.53
N ARG A 187 -14.38 -6.51 -20.75
CA ARG A 187 -14.53 -5.59 -19.62
C ARG A 187 -13.92 -4.20 -19.82
N ILE A 188 -13.23 -3.95 -20.93
CA ILE A 188 -12.63 -2.64 -21.21
C ILE A 188 -13.39 -1.91 -22.32
N GLU A 189 -13.83 -0.68 -22.06
CA GLU A 189 -14.45 0.16 -23.06
C GLU A 189 -13.42 0.58 -24.12
N ILE A 190 -13.75 0.34 -25.40
CA ILE A 190 -13.02 0.91 -26.53
C ILE A 190 -14.02 1.74 -27.33
N LYS A 191 -13.95 3.06 -27.23
CA LYS A 191 -14.91 4.00 -27.83
C LYS A 191 -15.06 3.82 -29.34
N LYS A 192 -13.98 3.43 -30.03
CA LYS A 192 -14.00 3.13 -31.47
C LYS A 192 -14.78 1.85 -31.81
N TYR A 193 -14.93 0.93 -30.87
CA TYR A 193 -15.58 -0.37 -31.05
C TYR A 193 -16.64 -0.61 -29.96
N PRO A 194 -17.73 0.18 -29.93
CA PRO A 194 -18.70 0.16 -28.81
C PRO A 194 -19.43 -1.18 -28.64
N LEU A 195 -19.53 -1.99 -29.69
CA LEU A 195 -20.17 -3.30 -29.62
C LEU A 195 -19.41 -4.29 -28.72
N LEU A 196 -18.10 -4.10 -28.53
CA LEU A 196 -17.30 -4.94 -27.64
C LEU A 196 -17.82 -4.89 -26.18
N THR A 197 -18.26 -3.72 -25.71
CA THR A 197 -18.88 -3.61 -24.38
C THR A 197 -20.41 -3.72 -24.43
N LYS A 198 -21.07 -3.19 -25.46
CA LYS A 198 -22.53 -3.26 -25.57
C LYS A 198 -23.05 -4.71 -25.60
N ILE A 199 -22.33 -5.62 -26.26
CA ILE A 199 -22.67 -7.04 -26.40
C ILE A 199 -21.74 -7.88 -25.54
N GLY A 200 -20.43 -7.77 -25.73
CA GLY A 200 -19.43 -8.68 -25.14
C GLY A 200 -19.27 -8.54 -23.61
N SER A 201 -19.77 -7.46 -23.00
CA SER A 201 -19.75 -7.32 -21.53
C SER A 201 -20.87 -8.08 -20.82
N LYS A 202 -21.81 -8.68 -21.55
CA LYS A 202 -23.04 -9.29 -21.00
C LYS A 202 -23.14 -10.75 -21.38
N ARG A 203 -23.72 -11.54 -20.49
CA ARG A 203 -24.12 -12.93 -20.77
C ARG A 203 -25.49 -13.20 -20.14
N THR A 204 -26.26 -14.14 -20.71
CA THR A 204 -27.61 -14.45 -20.25
C THR A 204 -27.61 -15.34 -19.02
N GLN A 205 -26.54 -16.09 -18.77
CA GLN A 205 -26.43 -17.02 -17.66
C GLN A 205 -24.96 -17.36 -17.38
N THR A 206 -24.68 -17.87 -16.19
CA THR A 206 -23.35 -18.32 -15.79
C THR A 206 -23.37 -19.83 -15.55
N VAL A 207 -22.29 -20.51 -15.96
CA VAL A 207 -22.11 -21.94 -15.67
C VAL A 207 -21.92 -22.17 -14.18
N ILE A 208 -22.59 -23.16 -13.62
CA ILE A 208 -22.44 -23.55 -12.23
C ILE A 208 -21.36 -24.63 -12.13
N GLY A 209 -20.27 -24.33 -11.46
CA GLY A 209 -19.10 -25.21 -11.37
C GLY A 209 -18.28 -25.23 -12.66
N HIS A 210 -17.31 -26.16 -12.73
CA HIS A 210 -16.40 -26.28 -13.87
C HIS A 210 -16.96 -27.26 -14.92
N ASN A 211 -17.32 -26.75 -16.09
CA ASN A 211 -17.78 -27.54 -17.25
C ASN A 211 -18.93 -28.52 -16.96
N THR A 212 -19.84 -28.18 -16.06
CA THR A 212 -20.93 -29.07 -15.63
C THR A 212 -22.08 -29.12 -16.63
N GLY A 213 -22.17 -28.18 -17.58
CA GLY A 213 -23.33 -27.99 -18.45
C GLY A 213 -24.58 -27.46 -17.74
N LYS A 214 -24.50 -27.16 -16.43
CA LYS A 214 -25.58 -26.54 -15.65
C LYS A 214 -25.36 -25.04 -15.57
N TYR A 215 -26.44 -24.28 -15.66
CA TYR A 215 -26.42 -22.80 -15.66
C TYR A 215 -27.37 -22.24 -14.61
N ASP A 216 -27.08 -21.03 -14.14
CA ASP A 216 -27.87 -20.33 -13.12
C ASP A 216 -29.10 -19.59 -13.68
N GLY A 217 -29.19 -19.43 -15.00
CA GLY A 217 -30.27 -18.70 -15.69
C GLY A 217 -30.32 -17.21 -15.36
N LYS A 218 -29.26 -16.62 -14.78
CA LYS A 218 -29.24 -15.21 -14.37
C LYS A 218 -28.37 -14.38 -15.32
N PRO A 219 -28.91 -13.29 -15.88
CA PRO A 219 -28.11 -12.34 -16.65
C PRO A 219 -26.98 -11.76 -15.80
N TYR A 220 -25.80 -11.62 -16.43
CA TYR A 220 -24.61 -11.13 -15.77
C TYR A 220 -23.79 -10.25 -16.70
N GLY A 221 -23.11 -9.22 -16.18
CA GLY A 221 -22.27 -8.35 -16.99
C GLY A 221 -21.70 -7.16 -16.22
N GLY A 222 -20.90 -6.38 -16.93
CA GLY A 222 -20.26 -5.17 -16.47
C GLY A 222 -18.99 -4.87 -17.27
N PHE A 223 -18.56 -3.63 -17.27
CA PHE A 223 -17.31 -3.19 -17.90
C PHE A 223 -16.79 -1.91 -17.25
N TYR A 224 -15.53 -1.59 -17.52
CA TYR A 224 -14.86 -0.38 -17.04
C TYR A 224 -14.78 0.65 -18.16
N THR A 225 -14.99 1.95 -17.82
CA THR A 225 -14.93 3.12 -18.69
C THR A 225 -13.61 3.87 -18.56
#